data_c0ca59e0ee0ea7257cff257d409c0ab9
#
_entry.id   c0ca59e0ee0ea7257cff257d409c0ab9
#
_cell.length_a   1.000
_cell.length_b   1.000
_cell.length_c   1.000
_cell.angle_alpha   90.00
_cell.angle_beta   90.00
_cell.angle_gamma   90.00
#
_symmetry.space_group_name_H-M   'P 1'
#
loop_
_entity.id
_entity.type
_entity.pdbx_description
1 polymer ?
#
loop_
_entity_poly.entity_id
_entity_poly.type
_entity_poly.pdbx_seq_one_letter_code
_entity_poly.pdbx_strand_id
1 'polypeptide(L)'
;MNKVIRHMIADYLNVGTKEAEEYALMNAGFTTIDENPSAKVEKTPYVGDKSSSGTIAGYENVFPFETQLISDEAAIKYVYIIGRNQKTGEDAETDYIRIDEFGEGVSGTSYPARKFRVAIEVTGIKGEGTQVVKVSGNMHQVGDFTEGTFDTNAKKFTPKTAE
;
A
#
# COMPACT_ATOMS: atom_id res chain seq x y z
N MET A 1 -4.73 -19.03 -20.35
CA MET A 1 -4.84 -18.66 -18.92
C MET A 1 -3.70 -17.75 -18.55
N ASN A 2 -3.97 -16.49 -18.22
CA ASN A 2 -2.95 -15.50 -17.93
C ASN A 2 -2.81 -15.35 -16.40
N LYS A 3 -1.73 -15.91 -15.84
CA LYS A 3 -1.45 -15.82 -14.41
C LYS A 3 -0.73 -14.51 -14.12
N VAL A 4 -1.19 -13.82 -13.07
CA VAL A 4 -0.53 -12.60 -12.59
C VAL A 4 0.57 -13.00 -11.62
N ILE A 5 1.78 -12.53 -11.90
CA ILE A 5 2.96 -12.77 -11.07
C ILE A 5 3.25 -11.48 -10.28
N ARG A 6 3.80 -11.62 -9.08
CA ARG A 6 3.95 -10.49 -8.14
C ARG A 6 4.64 -9.25 -8.76
N HIS A 7 5.63 -9.45 -9.64
CA HIS A 7 6.32 -8.31 -10.26
C HIS A 7 5.43 -7.51 -11.24
N MET A 8 4.25 -8.03 -11.60
CA MET A 8 3.27 -7.31 -12.40
C MET A 8 2.43 -6.33 -11.57
N ILE A 9 2.67 -6.28 -10.28
CA ILE A 9 2.09 -5.31 -9.36
C ILE A 9 3.25 -4.48 -8.82
N ALA A 10 3.22 -3.18 -9.06
CA ALA A 10 4.25 -2.27 -8.58
C ALA A 10 3.72 -1.39 -7.45
N ASP A 11 4.59 -1.01 -6.56
CA ASP A 11 4.27 -0.25 -5.36
C ASP A 11 5.16 0.98 -5.29
N TYR A 12 4.57 2.14 -5.01
CA TYR A 12 5.28 3.41 -4.83
C TYR A 12 4.84 4.09 -3.54
N LEU A 13 5.78 4.70 -2.86
CA LEU A 13 5.52 5.42 -1.63
C LEU A 13 5.93 6.89 -1.79
N ASN A 14 5.07 7.81 -1.38
CA ASN A 14 5.42 9.22 -1.35
C ASN A 14 6.37 9.49 -0.19
N VAL A 15 7.62 9.77 -0.51
CA VAL A 15 8.67 10.09 0.48
C VAL A 15 8.86 11.60 0.63
N GLY A 16 8.12 12.39 -0.14
CA GLY A 16 8.09 13.85 -0.04
C GLY A 16 6.98 14.35 0.87
N THR A 17 6.41 15.49 0.53
CA THR A 17 5.31 16.12 1.26
C THR A 17 4.03 16.08 0.44
N LYS A 18 2.90 16.54 1.02
CA LYS A 18 1.64 16.66 0.27
C LYS A 18 1.73 17.69 -0.86
N GLU A 19 2.49 18.75 -0.63
CA GLU A 19 2.68 19.85 -1.59
C GLU A 19 3.75 19.51 -2.63
N ALA A 20 4.75 18.70 -2.25
CA ALA A 20 5.84 18.29 -3.12
C ALA A 20 5.97 16.76 -3.09
N GLU A 21 5.09 16.10 -3.83
CA GLU A 21 5.06 14.64 -3.89
C GLU A 21 6.30 14.09 -4.61
N GLU A 22 6.93 13.09 -3.99
CA GLU A 22 8.06 12.39 -4.55
C GLU A 22 7.85 10.89 -4.33
N TYR A 23 7.50 10.16 -5.38
CA TYR A 23 7.21 8.74 -5.29
C TYR A 23 8.46 7.90 -5.49
N ALA A 24 8.77 7.07 -4.51
CA ALA A 24 9.87 6.13 -4.54
C ALA A 24 9.35 4.71 -4.78
N LEU A 25 9.99 3.97 -5.67
CA LEU A 25 9.63 2.58 -5.96
C LEU A 25 9.98 1.68 -4.77
N MET A 26 8.98 0.92 -4.32
CA MET A 26 9.14 -0.06 -3.24
C MET A 26 9.47 -1.42 -3.86
N ASN A 27 10.69 -1.60 -4.29
CA ASN A 27 11.13 -2.80 -4.99
C ASN A 27 12.33 -3.44 -4.29
N ALA A 28 13.51 -2.87 -4.45
CA ALA A 28 14.73 -3.41 -3.87
C ALA A 28 14.63 -3.48 -2.34
N GLY A 29 14.95 -4.62 -1.79
CA GLY A 29 14.92 -4.86 -0.34
C GLY A 29 13.58 -5.35 0.19
N PHE A 30 12.47 -4.99 -0.43
CA PHE A 30 11.16 -5.47 -0.02
C PHE A 30 10.97 -6.92 -0.43
N THR A 31 10.75 -7.78 0.56
CA THR A 31 10.50 -9.20 0.33
C THR A 31 9.00 -9.51 0.27
N THR A 32 8.19 -8.72 0.96
CA THR A 32 6.74 -8.90 1.01
C THR A 32 6.06 -7.54 1.09
N ILE A 33 5.04 -7.34 0.26
CA ILE A 33 4.05 -6.27 0.39
C ILE A 33 2.73 -6.88 -0.03
N ASP A 34 1.87 -7.16 0.94
CA ASP A 34 0.58 -7.80 0.70
C ASP A 34 -0.56 -6.79 0.77
N GLU A 35 -1.71 -7.15 0.23
CA GLU A 35 -2.94 -6.38 0.36
C GLU A 35 -4.00 -7.24 0.99
N ASN A 36 -4.47 -6.84 2.19
CA ASN A 36 -5.51 -7.55 2.93
C ASN A 36 -6.71 -6.62 3.10
N PRO A 37 -7.71 -6.69 2.20
CA PRO A 37 -8.87 -5.79 2.26
C PRO A 37 -9.68 -5.89 3.55
N SER A 38 -9.75 -7.06 4.16
CA SER A 38 -10.39 -7.29 5.46
C SER A 38 -11.82 -6.75 5.50
N ALA A 39 -12.69 -7.34 4.69
CA ALA A 39 -14.09 -6.95 4.60
C ALA A 39 -14.81 -7.18 5.92
N LYS A 40 -15.60 -6.21 6.36
CA LYS A 40 -16.49 -6.35 7.52
C LYS A 40 -17.83 -6.90 7.05
N VAL A 41 -18.20 -8.08 7.54
CA VAL A 41 -19.45 -8.74 7.22
C VAL A 41 -20.44 -8.53 8.34
N GLU A 42 -21.59 -7.98 8.02
CA GLU A 42 -22.72 -7.90 8.95
C GLU A 42 -23.77 -8.92 8.56
N LYS A 43 -24.27 -9.65 9.54
CA LYS A 43 -25.30 -10.66 9.35
C LYS A 43 -26.55 -10.27 10.14
N THR A 44 -27.68 -10.20 9.45
CA THR A 44 -28.95 -9.87 10.07
C THR A 44 -29.92 -11.03 9.86
N PRO A 45 -30.31 -11.77 10.94
CA PRO A 45 -31.34 -12.78 10.82
C PRO A 45 -32.72 -12.14 10.92
N TYR A 46 -33.60 -12.43 9.96
CA TYR A 46 -34.99 -12.02 10.00
C TYR A 46 -35.85 -13.18 10.51
N VAL A 47 -37.03 -12.85 11.04
CA VAL A 47 -37.93 -13.83 11.71
C VAL A 47 -38.30 -14.98 10.80
N GLY A 48 -38.45 -14.75 9.49
CA GLY A 48 -38.80 -15.77 8.52
C GLY A 48 -37.64 -16.55 7.92
N ASP A 49 -36.43 -16.20 8.28
CA ASP A 49 -35.22 -16.77 7.65
C ASP A 49 -34.70 -18.00 8.38
N LYS A 50 -34.37 -19.04 7.61
CA LYS A 50 -33.63 -20.19 8.14
C LYS A 50 -32.16 -19.92 8.28
N SER A 51 -31.62 -18.93 7.53
CA SER A 51 -30.23 -18.51 7.54
C SER A 51 -30.16 -17.00 7.55
N SER A 52 -29.16 -16.43 8.24
CA SER A 52 -28.97 -14.99 8.25
C SER A 52 -28.42 -14.51 6.91
N SER A 53 -28.83 -13.28 6.52
CA SER A 53 -28.32 -12.63 5.32
C SER A 53 -27.02 -11.88 5.64
N GLY A 54 -25.98 -12.13 4.85
CA GLY A 54 -24.68 -11.47 5.01
C GLY A 54 -24.53 -10.27 4.07
N THR A 55 -24.03 -9.16 4.60
CA THR A 55 -23.76 -7.93 3.84
C THR A 55 -22.36 -7.44 4.16
N ILE A 56 -21.68 -6.88 3.16
CA ILE A 56 -20.36 -6.27 3.37
C ILE A 56 -20.59 -4.82 3.79
N ALA A 57 -20.27 -4.50 5.06
CA ALA A 57 -20.49 -3.18 5.64
C ALA A 57 -19.33 -2.21 5.34
N GLY A 58 -18.14 -2.72 5.08
CA GLY A 58 -16.98 -1.90 4.82
C GLY A 58 -15.70 -2.71 4.78
N TYR A 59 -14.58 -2.01 4.76
CA TYR A 59 -13.25 -2.63 4.67
C TYR A 59 -12.30 -1.99 5.67
N GLU A 60 -11.41 -2.80 6.22
CA GLU A 60 -10.26 -2.34 7.02
C GLU A 60 -8.99 -2.83 6.34
N ASN A 61 -8.64 -2.18 5.24
CA ASN A 61 -7.54 -2.61 4.40
C ASN A 61 -6.18 -2.37 5.08
N VAL A 62 -5.34 -3.39 5.05
CA VAL A 62 -3.99 -3.36 5.63
C VAL A 62 -3.03 -3.93 4.59
N PHE A 63 -1.86 -3.29 4.47
CA PHE A 63 -0.77 -3.74 3.60
C PHE A 63 0.41 -4.17 4.48
N PRO A 64 0.49 -5.44 4.88
CA PRO A 64 1.66 -5.93 5.60
C PRO A 64 2.90 -5.91 4.72
N PHE A 65 4.03 -5.50 5.27
CA PHE A 65 5.29 -5.48 4.53
C PHE A 65 6.45 -6.00 5.36
N GLU A 66 7.46 -6.51 4.66
CA GLU A 66 8.75 -6.82 5.23
C GLU A 66 9.83 -6.39 4.25
N THR A 67 10.85 -5.72 4.76
CA THR A 67 11.97 -5.25 3.96
C THR A 67 13.29 -5.45 4.69
N GLN A 68 14.35 -5.62 3.92
CA GLN A 68 15.72 -5.49 4.42
C GLN A 68 16.04 -3.99 4.56
N LEU A 69 16.78 -3.64 5.60
CA LEU A 69 17.18 -2.24 5.79
C LEU A 69 18.34 -1.90 4.84
N ILE A 70 18.03 -1.14 3.80
CA ILE A 70 18.99 -0.67 2.80
C ILE A 70 19.01 0.85 2.89
N SER A 71 20.15 1.42 3.29
CA SER A 71 20.24 2.84 3.65
C SER A 71 20.11 3.81 2.48
N ASP A 72 20.38 3.37 1.27
CA ASP A 72 20.30 4.22 0.06
C ASP A 72 18.98 4.07 -0.70
N GLU A 73 18.06 3.23 -0.22
CA GLU A 73 16.73 3.11 -0.79
C GLU A 73 15.76 4.08 -0.09
N ALA A 74 15.22 5.03 -0.83
CA ALA A 74 14.42 6.13 -0.29
C ALA A 74 13.16 5.67 0.46
N ALA A 75 12.42 4.71 -0.11
CA ALA A 75 11.21 4.20 0.52
C ALA A 75 11.51 3.48 1.84
N ILE A 76 12.55 2.66 1.86
CA ILE A 76 12.97 1.92 3.05
C ILE A 76 13.44 2.86 4.15
N LYS A 77 14.23 3.88 3.78
CA LYS A 77 14.71 4.90 4.71
C LYS A 77 13.54 5.67 5.32
N TYR A 78 12.54 6.01 4.51
CA TYR A 78 11.35 6.73 4.98
C TYR A 78 10.58 5.93 6.03
N VAL A 79 10.32 4.66 5.74
CA VAL A 79 9.63 3.74 6.66
C VAL A 79 10.43 3.53 7.95
N TYR A 80 11.74 3.31 7.81
CA TYR A 80 12.62 3.12 8.95
C TYR A 80 12.63 4.33 9.89
N ILE A 81 12.67 5.55 9.34
CA ILE A 81 12.68 6.78 10.15
C ILE A 81 11.37 6.94 10.92
N ILE A 82 10.24 6.56 10.34
CA ILE A 82 8.95 6.58 11.04
C ILE A 82 9.00 5.69 12.29
N GLY A 83 9.51 4.48 12.14
CA GLY A 83 9.65 3.55 13.28
C GLY A 83 10.70 3.96 14.29
N ARG A 84 11.86 4.40 13.78
CA ARG A 84 12.97 4.83 14.63
C ARG A 84 12.61 6.03 15.52
N ASN A 85 11.91 7.01 14.95
CA ASN A 85 11.53 8.23 15.67
C ASN A 85 10.17 8.13 16.34
N GLN A 86 9.52 6.97 16.25
CA GLN A 86 8.20 6.71 16.84
C GLN A 86 7.17 7.78 16.48
N LYS A 87 7.10 8.10 15.20
CA LYS A 87 6.16 9.10 14.67
C LYS A 87 4.72 8.63 14.82
N THR A 88 3.83 9.56 15.10
CA THR A 88 2.41 9.29 15.33
C THR A 88 1.54 10.24 14.51
N GLY A 89 0.25 9.89 14.39
CA GLY A 89 -0.74 10.73 13.70
C GLY A 89 -0.37 11.01 12.26
N GLU A 90 -0.55 12.24 11.83
CA GLU A 90 -0.25 12.65 10.45
C GLU A 90 1.22 12.50 10.06
N ASP A 91 2.12 12.56 11.03
CA ASP A 91 3.55 12.40 10.78
C ASP A 91 3.92 10.97 10.35
N ALA A 92 3.06 10.01 10.66
CA ALA A 92 3.20 8.62 10.26
C ALA A 92 2.41 8.28 8.99
N GLU A 93 1.73 9.25 8.40
CA GLU A 93 0.89 9.04 7.23
C GLU A 93 1.56 9.54 5.95
N THR A 94 1.33 8.81 4.87
CA THR A 94 1.77 9.23 3.53
C THR A 94 0.87 8.61 2.47
N ASP A 95 1.12 8.94 1.21
CA ASP A 95 0.42 8.36 0.09
C ASP A 95 1.15 7.14 -0.45
N TYR A 96 0.39 6.09 -0.72
CA TYR A 96 0.88 4.85 -1.28
C TYR A 96 0.13 4.55 -2.56
N ILE A 97 0.87 4.22 -3.62
CA ILE A 97 0.28 3.89 -4.92
C ILE A 97 0.57 2.44 -5.26
N ARG A 98 -0.48 1.71 -5.59
CA ARG A 98 -0.39 0.34 -6.06
C ARG A 98 -0.83 0.28 -7.51
N ILE A 99 0.02 -0.25 -8.36
CA ILE A 99 -0.14 -0.27 -9.82
C ILE A 99 -0.39 -1.69 -10.29
N ASP A 100 -1.39 -1.85 -11.17
CA ASP A 100 -1.69 -3.11 -11.83
C ASP A 100 -1.13 -3.06 -13.25
N GLU A 101 0.09 -3.55 -13.46
CA GLU A 101 0.74 -3.55 -14.79
C GLU A 101 0.12 -4.55 -15.76
N PHE A 102 -0.72 -5.45 -15.25
CA PHE A 102 -1.43 -6.46 -16.04
C PHE A 102 -2.84 -6.02 -16.45
N GLY A 103 -3.34 -4.89 -15.94
CA GLY A 103 -4.71 -4.45 -16.12
C GLY A 103 -5.01 -3.88 -17.50
N GLU A 104 -6.30 -3.73 -17.80
CA GLU A 104 -6.76 -3.02 -18.98
C GLU A 104 -6.54 -1.52 -18.79
N GLY A 105 -6.35 -0.78 -19.87
CA GLY A 105 -6.13 0.67 -19.80
C GLY A 105 -4.68 1.09 -19.71
N VAL A 106 -3.75 0.15 -19.94
CA VAL A 106 -2.33 0.48 -20.05
C VAL A 106 -2.09 1.32 -21.31
N SER A 107 -1.44 2.46 -21.17
CA SER A 107 -1.08 3.35 -22.27
C SER A 107 0.36 3.84 -22.11
N GLY A 108 1.26 3.31 -22.93
CA GLY A 108 2.68 3.64 -22.83
C GLY A 108 3.26 3.25 -21.47
N THR A 109 3.71 4.26 -20.68
CA THR A 109 4.23 4.07 -19.32
C THR A 109 3.18 4.32 -18.24
N SER A 110 1.94 4.61 -18.64
CA SER A 110 0.83 4.84 -17.71
C SER A 110 0.02 3.56 -17.49
N TYR A 111 -0.20 3.21 -16.23
CA TYR A 111 -0.89 1.99 -15.83
C TYR A 111 -2.04 2.31 -14.89
N PRO A 112 -3.09 1.46 -14.87
CA PRO A 112 -4.14 1.60 -13.86
C PRO A 112 -3.55 1.52 -12.46
N ALA A 113 -3.95 2.43 -11.59
CA ALA A 113 -3.40 2.53 -10.25
C ALA A 113 -4.46 2.96 -9.25
N ARG A 114 -4.17 2.67 -7.99
CA ARG A 114 -4.98 3.13 -6.86
C ARG A 114 -4.08 3.90 -5.91
N LYS A 115 -4.52 5.08 -5.51
CA LYS A 115 -3.81 5.91 -4.53
C LYS A 115 -4.48 5.77 -3.18
N PHE A 116 -3.72 5.31 -2.21
CA PHE A 116 -4.16 5.13 -0.84
C PHE A 116 -3.48 6.14 0.07
N ARG A 117 -4.23 6.69 1.03
CA ARG A 117 -3.63 7.34 2.18
C ARG A 117 -3.38 6.28 3.24
N VAL A 118 -2.16 6.12 3.69
CA VAL A 118 -1.78 5.06 4.64
C VAL A 118 -1.09 5.62 5.86
N ALA A 119 -1.38 5.00 7.01
CA ALA A 119 -0.65 5.21 8.25
C ALA A 119 0.35 4.05 8.39
N ILE A 120 1.61 4.37 8.52
CA ILE A 120 2.68 3.38 8.55
C ILE A 120 2.95 2.96 10.00
N GLU A 121 2.78 1.67 10.25
CA GLU A 121 3.09 1.04 11.54
C GLU A 121 4.33 0.17 11.37
N VAL A 122 5.40 0.47 12.11
CA VAL A 122 6.58 -0.38 12.14
C VAL A 122 6.50 -1.27 13.37
N THR A 123 6.33 -2.58 13.16
CA THR A 123 6.16 -3.55 14.25
C THR A 123 7.46 -4.15 14.74
N GLY A 124 8.50 -4.10 13.93
CA GLY A 124 9.79 -4.65 14.32
C GLY A 124 10.94 -4.16 13.48
N ILE A 125 12.04 -3.86 14.15
CA ILE A 125 13.34 -3.60 13.54
C ILE A 125 14.25 -4.68 14.12
N LYS A 126 14.52 -5.73 13.34
CA LYS A 126 15.18 -6.93 13.83
C LYS A 126 16.55 -7.10 13.19
N GLY A 127 17.52 -7.47 14.00
CA GLY A 127 18.87 -7.78 13.51
C GLY A 127 19.51 -8.85 14.36
N GLU A 128 19.98 -9.91 13.70
CA GLU A 128 20.82 -10.93 14.30
C GLU A 128 22.28 -10.64 13.92
N GLY A 129 23.21 -11.12 14.73
CA GLY A 129 24.64 -10.93 14.45
C GLY A 129 25.01 -11.41 13.05
N THR A 130 25.73 -10.60 12.29
CA THR A 130 26.16 -10.82 10.91
C THR A 130 25.06 -10.83 9.85
N GLN A 131 23.78 -10.71 10.23
CA GLN A 131 22.65 -10.71 9.31
C GLN A 131 22.20 -9.28 8.99
N VAL A 132 21.55 -9.12 7.83
CA VAL A 132 20.95 -7.84 7.42
C VAL A 132 19.79 -7.52 8.36
N VAL A 133 19.71 -6.27 8.80
CA VAL A 133 18.58 -5.80 9.61
C VAL A 133 17.31 -5.80 8.77
N LYS A 134 16.23 -6.31 9.37
CA LYS A 134 14.92 -6.37 8.73
C LYS A 134 13.94 -5.44 9.42
N VAL A 135 13.13 -4.75 8.61
CA VAL A 135 12.05 -3.88 9.10
C VAL A 135 10.73 -4.49 8.63
N SER A 136 9.82 -4.70 9.56
CA SER A 136 8.50 -5.23 9.25
C SER A 136 7.41 -4.36 9.87
N GLY A 137 6.25 -4.37 9.25
CA GLY A 137 5.13 -3.60 9.74
C GLY A 137 3.91 -3.69 8.84
N ASN A 138 3.02 -2.73 9.03
CA ASN A 138 1.78 -2.64 8.28
C ASN A 138 1.53 -1.21 7.83
N MET A 139 0.93 -1.07 6.64
CA MET A 139 0.39 0.20 6.20
C MET A 139 -1.13 0.10 6.31
N HIS A 140 -1.73 0.93 7.16
CA HIS A 140 -3.17 0.94 7.39
C HIS A 140 -3.82 1.99 6.50
N GLN A 141 -4.84 1.59 5.74
CA GLN A 141 -5.57 2.52 4.89
C GLN A 141 -6.34 3.55 5.73
N VAL A 142 -6.19 4.82 5.37
CA VAL A 142 -6.91 5.94 5.99
C VAL A 142 -7.87 6.52 4.97
N GLY A 143 -9.17 6.35 5.20
CA GLY A 143 -10.21 6.80 4.27
C GLY A 143 -10.28 5.96 3.00
N ASP A 144 -10.96 6.47 1.99
CA ASP A 144 -11.15 5.78 0.73
C ASP A 144 -9.96 6.01 -0.22
N PHE A 145 -9.69 5.01 -1.05
CA PHE A 145 -8.68 5.16 -2.08
C PHE A 145 -9.24 5.88 -3.31
N THR A 146 -8.36 6.42 -4.13
CA THR A 146 -8.70 7.07 -5.40
C THR A 146 -8.19 6.22 -6.55
N GLU A 147 -9.07 5.89 -7.49
CA GLU A 147 -8.67 5.22 -8.72
C GLU A 147 -8.12 6.21 -9.73
N GLY A 148 -7.19 5.77 -10.56
CA GLY A 148 -6.63 6.59 -11.61
C GLY A 148 -5.56 5.85 -12.38
N THR A 149 -4.62 6.62 -12.92
CA THR A 149 -3.45 6.09 -13.63
C THR A 149 -2.18 6.67 -13.04
N PHE A 150 -1.13 5.88 -13.09
CA PHE A 150 0.20 6.31 -12.65
C PHE A 150 1.20 6.17 -13.79
N ASP A 151 1.88 7.26 -14.11
CA ASP A 151 2.96 7.25 -15.09
C ASP A 151 4.27 6.89 -14.38
N THR A 152 4.83 5.74 -14.72
CA THR A 152 6.06 5.26 -14.08
C THR A 152 7.29 6.05 -14.50
N ASN A 153 7.25 6.71 -15.64
CA ASN A 153 8.35 7.55 -16.12
C ASN A 153 8.36 8.92 -15.42
N ALA A 154 7.22 9.60 -15.42
CA ALA A 154 7.07 10.90 -14.74
C ALA A 154 6.85 10.75 -13.23
N LYS A 155 6.53 9.55 -12.75
CA LYS A 155 6.18 9.25 -11.36
C LYS A 155 5.05 10.15 -10.85
N LYS A 156 3.99 10.23 -11.65
CA LYS A 156 2.85 11.10 -11.38
C LYS A 156 1.54 10.33 -11.46
N PHE A 157 0.70 10.54 -10.45
CA PHE A 157 -0.65 9.96 -10.40
C PHE A 157 -1.67 10.95 -10.98
N THR A 158 -2.56 10.43 -11.84
CA THR A 158 -3.67 11.19 -12.40
C THR A 158 -4.98 10.52 -11.98
N PRO A 159 -5.82 11.20 -11.18
CA PRO A 159 -7.09 10.63 -10.77
C PRO A 159 -8.00 10.36 -11.96
N LYS A 160 -8.81 9.31 -11.86
CA LYS A 160 -9.84 9.02 -12.85
C LYS A 160 -10.92 10.08 -12.75
N THR A 161 -11.24 10.72 -13.89
CA THR A 161 -12.33 11.68 -13.93
C THR A 161 -13.66 10.95 -13.77
N ALA A 162 -14.50 11.45 -12.87
CA ALA A 162 -15.87 10.96 -12.73
C ALA A 162 -16.68 11.36 -13.95
N GLU A 163 -17.30 10.38 -14.61
CA GLU A 163 -18.26 10.63 -15.69
C GLU A 163 -19.68 10.67 -15.13
#